data_bca62001dcb7390720499fc0f9f2b055
#
_entry.id   bca62001dcb7390720499fc0f9f2b055
#
_cell.length_a   1.000
_cell.length_b   1.000
_cell.length_c   1.000
_cell.angle_alpha   90.00
_cell.angle_beta   90.00
_cell.angle_gamma   90.00
#
_symmetry.space_group_name_H-M   'P 1'
#
loop_
_entity.id
_entity.type
_entity.pdbx_description
1 polymer ?
#
loop_
_entity_poly.entity_id
_entity_poly.type
_entity_poly.pdbx_seq_one_letter_code
_entity_poly.pdbx_strand_id
1 'polypeptide(L)'
;EGEEEVKGTVAEQKIDEEFAKEYAVGVAGGGYEDASKQVDQLESAIAELGTSEDLTGPARGMVPDFVRAFTNPKAVDIKERVEEVVQRNLRLILGAQFTEKEGERLISRAYNDRLQEDVNVARLNRLVGAMRKALAAKMSAAQHYEDNGTLRGWKGVLPKKSDFTGLDLDSPPQANLPAGVRSVQVVAD
;
A
#
# COMPACT_ATOMS: atom_id res chain seq x y z
N GLU A 1 15.29 -27.18 -38.53
CA GLU A 1 14.20 -27.32 -37.54
C GLU A 1 13.86 -25.91 -37.11
N GLY A 2 12.72 -25.39 -37.62
CA GLY A 2 12.26 -24.05 -37.34
C GLY A 2 11.68 -24.00 -35.94
N GLU A 3 12.21 -23.12 -35.09
CA GLU A 3 11.53 -22.69 -33.88
C GLU A 3 10.26 -21.97 -34.32
N GLU A 4 9.11 -22.63 -34.19
CA GLU A 4 7.81 -21.96 -34.24
C GLU A 4 7.73 -21.05 -33.03
N GLU A 5 8.03 -19.78 -33.25
CA GLU A 5 7.67 -18.70 -32.31
C GLU A 5 6.16 -18.74 -32.11
N VAL A 6 5.72 -19.37 -31.03
CA VAL A 6 4.31 -19.39 -30.65
C VAL A 6 3.92 -17.96 -30.26
N LYS A 7 3.45 -17.22 -31.26
CA LYS A 7 2.89 -15.86 -31.04
C LYS A 7 1.76 -15.96 -30.02
N GLY A 8 1.90 -15.29 -28.90
CA GLY A 8 0.88 -15.19 -27.88
C GLY A 8 -0.45 -14.66 -28.45
N THR A 9 -1.53 -14.88 -27.72
CA THR A 9 -2.84 -14.32 -28.09
C THR A 9 -2.77 -12.79 -28.13
N VAL A 10 -3.66 -12.14 -28.86
CA VAL A 10 -3.76 -10.66 -28.92
C VAL A 10 -3.90 -10.04 -27.51
N ALA A 11 -4.58 -10.75 -26.61
CA ALA A 11 -4.73 -10.31 -25.21
C ALA A 11 -3.40 -10.38 -24.44
N GLU A 12 -2.62 -11.43 -24.62
CA GLU A 12 -1.29 -11.58 -23.98
C GLU A 12 -0.31 -10.52 -24.50
N GLN A 13 -0.28 -10.27 -25.81
CA GLN A 13 0.55 -9.23 -26.40
C GLN A 13 0.23 -7.85 -25.86
N LYS A 14 -1.06 -7.54 -25.67
CA LYS A 14 -1.48 -6.26 -25.11
C LYS A 14 -1.06 -6.10 -23.65
N ILE A 15 -1.13 -7.18 -22.85
CA ILE A 15 -0.65 -7.18 -21.47
C ILE A 15 0.86 -6.93 -21.42
N ASP A 16 1.62 -7.59 -22.29
CA ASP A 16 3.07 -7.41 -22.38
C ASP A 16 3.45 -5.98 -22.81
N GLU A 17 2.75 -5.39 -23.76
CA GLU A 17 2.97 -4.01 -24.20
C GLU A 17 2.66 -2.99 -23.09
N GLU A 18 1.59 -3.19 -22.35
CA GLU A 18 1.24 -2.33 -21.22
C GLU A 18 2.28 -2.47 -20.10
N PHE A 19 2.68 -3.71 -19.80
CA PHE A 19 3.67 -3.98 -18.75
C PHE A 19 5.06 -3.46 -19.12
N ALA A 20 5.47 -3.53 -20.40
CA ALA A 20 6.75 -3.01 -20.85
C ALA A 20 6.93 -1.51 -20.54
N LYS A 21 5.85 -0.72 -20.63
CA LYS A 21 5.86 0.69 -20.26
C LYS A 21 6.04 0.90 -18.77
N GLU A 22 5.36 0.07 -17.96
CA GLU A 22 5.47 0.11 -16.50
C GLU A 22 6.87 -0.37 -16.05
N TYR A 23 7.43 -1.39 -16.70
CA TYR A 23 8.76 -1.92 -16.45
C TYR A 23 9.84 -0.85 -16.61
N ALA A 24 9.76 -0.06 -17.66
CA ALA A 24 10.74 1.01 -17.91
C ALA A 24 10.78 2.03 -16.75
N VAL A 25 9.65 2.38 -16.17
CA VAL A 25 9.55 3.32 -15.04
C VAL A 25 9.84 2.63 -13.70
N GLY A 26 9.30 1.42 -13.52
CA GLY A 26 9.36 0.70 -12.25
C GLY A 26 10.75 0.13 -11.94
N VAL A 27 11.44 -0.43 -12.94
CA VAL A 27 12.73 -1.10 -12.77
C VAL A 27 13.86 -0.22 -13.26
N ALA A 28 13.89 0.14 -14.54
CA ALA A 28 14.99 0.90 -15.13
C ALA A 28 15.13 2.30 -14.51
N GLY A 29 14.03 2.89 -14.05
CA GLY A 29 14.03 4.16 -13.31
C GLY A 29 14.25 4.02 -11.80
N GLY A 30 14.46 2.80 -11.25
CA GLY A 30 14.60 2.55 -9.81
C GLY A 30 13.32 2.75 -8.99
N GLY A 31 12.18 2.94 -9.65
CA GLY A 31 10.93 3.35 -9.01
C GLY A 31 10.41 2.35 -7.98
N TYR A 32 10.52 1.03 -8.24
CA TYR A 32 10.05 0.02 -7.29
C TYR A 32 10.94 -0.09 -6.04
N GLU A 33 12.25 0.08 -6.19
CA GLU A 33 13.18 0.12 -5.05
C GLU A 33 12.94 1.35 -4.18
N ASP A 34 12.78 2.52 -4.81
CA ASP A 34 12.48 3.75 -4.09
C ASP A 34 11.12 3.68 -3.38
N ALA A 35 10.11 3.09 -4.04
CA ALA A 35 8.81 2.84 -3.43
C ALA A 35 8.92 1.93 -2.21
N SER A 36 9.72 0.87 -2.28
CA SER A 36 9.96 -0.03 -1.14
C SER A 36 10.59 0.73 0.04
N LYS A 37 11.64 1.52 -0.22
CA LYS A 37 12.28 2.35 0.83
C LYS A 37 11.32 3.34 1.47
N GLN A 38 10.45 3.96 0.68
CA GLN A 38 9.42 4.88 1.19
C GLN A 38 8.37 4.18 2.04
N VAL A 39 7.98 2.96 1.67
CA VAL A 39 7.08 2.13 2.47
C VAL A 39 7.74 1.75 3.80
N ASP A 40 9.05 1.43 3.80
CA ASP A 40 9.81 1.15 5.03
C ASP A 40 9.89 2.39 5.95
N GLN A 41 10.09 3.58 5.38
CA GLN A 41 10.06 4.84 6.12
C GLN A 41 8.68 5.13 6.71
N LEU A 42 7.62 4.82 5.97
CA LEU A 42 6.25 4.98 6.48
C LEU A 42 5.96 4.00 7.63
N GLU A 43 6.42 2.75 7.54
CA GLU A 43 6.30 1.81 8.66
C GLU A 43 7.03 2.30 9.91
N SER A 44 8.21 2.88 9.75
CA SER A 44 8.95 3.47 10.87
C SER A 44 8.18 4.63 11.51
N ALA A 45 7.56 5.49 10.70
CA ALA A 45 6.70 6.58 11.19
C ALA A 45 5.43 6.06 11.88
N ILE A 46 4.83 4.97 11.39
CA ILE A 46 3.68 4.31 12.04
C ILE A 46 4.08 3.71 13.39
N ALA A 47 5.26 3.09 13.48
CA ALA A 47 5.78 2.56 14.73
C ALA A 47 6.02 3.68 15.76
N GLU A 48 6.55 4.83 15.31
CA GLU A 48 6.73 6.01 16.16
C GLU A 48 5.37 6.56 16.65
N LEU A 49 4.35 6.59 15.78
CA LEU A 49 2.98 6.95 16.17
C LEU A 49 2.46 6.04 17.28
N GLY A 50 2.64 4.73 17.16
CA GLY A 50 2.17 3.74 18.14
C GLY A 50 2.87 3.80 19.50
N THR A 51 4.04 4.43 19.57
CA THR A 51 4.80 4.61 20.84
C THR A 51 4.65 6.01 21.44
N SER A 52 4.00 6.92 20.73
CA SER A 52 3.83 8.30 21.14
C SER A 52 2.48 8.50 21.82
N GLU A 53 2.48 8.96 23.05
CA GLU A 53 1.26 9.29 23.77
C GLU A 53 0.66 10.61 23.24
N ASP A 54 -0.67 10.67 23.12
CA ASP A 54 -1.43 11.90 22.84
C ASP A 54 -1.18 12.61 21.49
N LEU A 55 -0.81 11.91 20.44
CA LEU A 55 -0.66 12.53 19.12
C LEU A 55 -2.00 12.70 18.38
N THR A 56 -2.95 11.79 18.56
CA THR A 56 -4.28 11.81 17.93
C THR A 56 -5.40 11.61 18.97
N GLY A 57 -6.65 11.70 18.55
CA GLY A 57 -7.80 11.43 19.41
C GLY A 57 -8.92 12.46 19.29
N PRO A 58 -10.13 12.16 19.84
CA PRO A 58 -11.32 12.99 19.67
C PRO A 58 -11.18 14.44 20.13
N ALA A 59 -10.48 14.66 21.25
CA ALA A 59 -10.26 16.01 21.78
C ALA A 59 -9.29 16.84 20.93
N ARG A 60 -8.33 16.19 20.28
CA ARG A 60 -7.32 16.85 19.46
C ARG A 60 -7.80 17.14 18.04
N GLY A 61 -8.67 16.30 17.49
CA GLY A 61 -9.29 16.53 16.19
C GLY A 61 -10.25 17.72 16.12
N MET A 62 -10.61 18.32 17.27
CA MET A 62 -11.40 19.54 17.37
C MET A 62 -10.58 20.82 17.29
N VAL A 63 -9.27 20.73 17.42
CA VAL A 63 -8.36 21.87 17.37
C VAL A 63 -8.09 22.25 15.90
N PRO A 64 -8.20 23.52 15.51
CA PRO A 64 -7.89 23.97 14.15
C PRO A 64 -6.46 23.57 13.73
N ASP A 65 -6.28 23.21 12.45
CA ASP A 65 -5.03 22.67 11.92
C ASP A 65 -3.82 23.58 12.19
N PHE A 66 -4.00 24.93 12.10
CA PHE A 66 -2.92 25.86 12.37
C PHE A 66 -2.48 25.87 13.85
N VAL A 67 -3.40 25.64 14.78
CA VAL A 67 -3.07 25.52 16.21
C VAL A 67 -2.38 24.19 16.49
N ARG A 68 -2.85 23.13 15.83
CA ARG A 68 -2.28 21.79 15.96
C ARG A 68 -0.85 21.71 15.45
N ALA A 69 -0.52 22.40 14.37
CA ALA A 69 0.85 22.49 13.87
C ALA A 69 1.83 23.07 14.92
N PHE A 70 1.36 23.98 15.76
CA PHE A 70 2.16 24.54 16.86
C PHE A 70 2.19 23.65 18.11
N THR A 71 1.11 22.92 18.36
CA THR A 71 0.99 22.12 19.60
C THR A 71 1.45 20.66 19.43
N ASN A 72 1.40 20.12 18.19
CA ASN A 72 1.82 18.76 17.89
C ASN A 72 2.40 18.63 16.46
N PRO A 73 3.62 19.11 16.23
CA PRO A 73 4.26 19.06 14.92
C PRO A 73 4.46 17.63 14.41
N LYS A 74 4.65 16.64 15.30
CA LYS A 74 4.83 15.23 14.91
C LYS A 74 3.57 14.63 14.25
N ALA A 75 2.39 14.96 14.72
CA ALA A 75 1.15 14.46 14.13
C ALA A 75 0.93 15.01 12.71
N VAL A 76 1.31 16.26 12.47
CA VAL A 76 1.27 16.90 11.12
C VAL A 76 2.28 16.23 10.20
N ASP A 77 3.51 16.02 10.67
CA ASP A 77 4.57 15.36 9.90
C ASP A 77 4.18 13.92 9.48
N ILE A 78 3.57 13.16 10.38
CA ILE A 78 3.08 11.80 10.07
C ILE A 78 2.00 11.85 8.99
N LYS A 79 1.04 12.78 9.10
CA LYS A 79 -0.02 12.93 8.09
C LYS A 79 0.57 13.25 6.72
N GLU A 80 1.46 14.23 6.64
CA GLU A 80 2.12 14.63 5.39
C GLU A 80 2.91 13.48 4.76
N ARG A 81 3.65 12.72 5.57
CA ARG A 81 4.37 11.52 5.10
C ARG A 81 3.43 10.44 4.58
N VAL A 82 2.31 10.19 5.26
CA VAL A 82 1.29 9.24 4.79
C VAL A 82 0.75 9.69 3.43
N GLU A 83 0.40 10.97 3.30
CA GLU A 83 -0.13 11.53 2.06
C GLU A 83 0.87 11.40 0.91
N GLU A 84 2.10 11.83 1.11
CA GLU A 84 3.16 11.77 0.09
C GLU A 84 3.44 10.33 -0.36
N VAL A 85 3.73 9.43 0.61
CA VAL A 85 4.11 8.04 0.31
C VAL A 85 2.96 7.29 -0.35
N VAL A 86 1.73 7.45 0.13
CA VAL A 86 0.57 6.74 -0.41
C VAL A 86 0.25 7.23 -1.82
N GLN A 87 0.20 8.54 -2.06
CA GLN A 87 -0.11 9.10 -3.38
C GLN A 87 0.93 8.68 -4.42
N ARG A 88 2.21 8.83 -4.08
CA ARG A 88 3.31 8.50 -4.98
C ARG A 88 3.36 7.01 -5.31
N ASN A 89 3.30 6.17 -4.29
CA ASN A 89 3.45 4.73 -4.47
C ASN A 89 2.22 4.10 -5.13
N LEU A 90 1.00 4.52 -4.82
CA LEU A 90 -0.18 4.00 -5.49
C LEU A 90 -0.24 4.42 -6.96
N ARG A 91 0.27 5.60 -7.31
CA ARG A 91 0.41 6.00 -8.71
C ARG A 91 1.41 5.12 -9.47
N LEU A 92 2.53 4.75 -8.82
CA LEU A 92 3.50 3.81 -9.39
C LEU A 92 2.94 2.39 -9.54
N ILE A 93 2.21 1.91 -8.52
CA ILE A 93 1.67 0.54 -8.47
C ILE A 93 0.49 0.36 -9.44
N LEU A 94 -0.41 1.33 -9.51
CA LEU A 94 -1.68 1.24 -10.24
C LEU A 94 -1.67 2.00 -11.57
N GLY A 95 -0.64 2.80 -11.83
CA GLY A 95 -0.51 3.57 -13.06
C GLY A 95 -1.66 4.56 -13.26
N ALA A 96 -2.10 4.69 -14.52
CA ALA A 96 -3.18 5.60 -14.92
C ALA A 96 -4.56 5.24 -14.34
N GLN A 97 -4.73 4.06 -13.77
CA GLN A 97 -5.99 3.65 -13.13
C GLN A 97 -6.21 4.35 -11.78
N PHE A 98 -5.17 4.93 -11.18
CA PHE A 98 -5.22 5.61 -9.90
C PHE A 98 -5.39 7.12 -10.07
N THR A 99 -6.38 7.68 -9.39
CA THR A 99 -6.65 9.11 -9.37
C THR A 99 -6.30 9.71 -8.02
N GLU A 100 -5.90 10.98 -8.02
CA GLU A 100 -5.57 11.73 -6.80
C GLU A 100 -6.72 11.70 -5.78
N LYS A 101 -7.96 11.91 -6.25
CA LYS A 101 -9.16 11.86 -5.40
C LYS A 101 -9.38 10.50 -4.71
N GLU A 102 -8.96 9.41 -5.35
CA GLU A 102 -9.00 8.08 -4.73
C GLU A 102 -7.93 7.92 -3.67
N GLY A 103 -6.75 8.47 -3.92
CA GLY A 103 -5.69 8.56 -2.93
C GLY A 103 -6.12 9.33 -1.69
N GLU A 104 -6.68 10.53 -1.85
CA GLU A 104 -7.22 11.33 -0.76
C GLU A 104 -8.27 10.57 0.07
N ARG A 105 -9.20 9.87 -0.60
CA ARG A 105 -10.20 9.05 0.09
C ARG A 105 -9.59 7.88 0.86
N LEU A 106 -8.61 7.21 0.28
CA LEU A 106 -7.93 6.11 0.94
C LEU A 106 -7.15 6.59 2.15
N ILE A 107 -6.42 7.70 2.02
CA ILE A 107 -5.65 8.32 3.09
C ILE A 107 -6.57 8.75 4.24
N SER A 108 -7.67 9.46 3.95
CA SER A 108 -8.62 9.91 4.98
C SER A 108 -9.30 8.76 5.72
N ARG A 109 -9.39 7.57 5.11
CA ARG A 109 -9.86 6.34 5.78
C ARG A 109 -8.75 5.67 6.59
N ALA A 110 -7.50 5.70 6.10
CA ALA A 110 -6.38 5.07 6.75
C ALA A 110 -5.83 5.87 7.93
N TYR A 111 -5.90 7.19 7.86
CA TYR A 111 -5.43 8.09 8.91
C TYR A 111 -6.46 9.20 9.18
N ASN A 112 -6.87 9.29 10.44
CA ASN A 112 -7.76 10.34 10.90
C ASN A 112 -7.34 10.77 12.31
N ASP A 113 -6.92 12.02 12.43
CA ASP A 113 -6.42 12.62 13.68
C ASP A 113 -7.47 12.72 14.80
N ARG A 114 -8.74 12.48 14.49
CA ARG A 114 -9.83 12.37 15.48
C ARG A 114 -9.94 10.99 16.14
N LEU A 115 -9.27 9.99 15.57
CA LEU A 115 -9.24 8.64 16.10
C LEU A 115 -8.06 8.47 17.04
N GLN A 116 -8.11 7.46 17.88
CA GLN A 116 -7.01 7.10 18.77
C GLN A 116 -5.82 6.54 17.97
N GLU A 117 -4.63 6.63 18.56
CA GLU A 117 -3.38 6.19 17.93
C GLU A 117 -3.42 4.72 17.51
N ASP A 118 -3.90 3.84 18.37
CA ASP A 118 -4.01 2.40 18.11
C ASP A 118 -4.89 2.08 16.90
N VAL A 119 -5.98 2.84 16.72
CA VAL A 119 -6.86 2.71 15.56
C VAL A 119 -6.16 3.18 14.28
N ASN A 120 -5.49 4.33 14.34
CA ASN A 120 -4.72 4.86 13.21
C ASN A 120 -3.58 3.91 12.83
N VAL A 121 -2.82 3.42 13.82
CA VAL A 121 -1.74 2.45 13.61
C VAL A 121 -2.26 1.17 12.95
N ALA A 122 -3.38 0.62 13.44
CA ALA A 122 -3.98 -0.58 12.86
C ALA A 122 -4.41 -0.38 11.40
N ARG A 123 -5.03 0.75 11.08
CA ARG A 123 -5.46 1.09 9.71
C ARG A 123 -4.27 1.32 8.78
N LEU A 124 -3.29 2.10 9.22
CA LEU A 124 -2.08 2.37 8.45
C LEU A 124 -1.28 1.10 8.17
N ASN A 125 -1.13 0.21 9.15
CA ASN A 125 -0.45 -1.07 8.95
C ASN A 125 -1.14 -1.95 7.90
N ARG A 126 -2.47 -1.92 7.80
CA ARG A 126 -3.19 -2.64 6.73
C ARG A 126 -2.94 -2.04 5.36
N LEU A 127 -2.96 -0.71 5.26
CA LEU A 127 -2.64 -0.02 4.01
C LEU A 127 -1.22 -0.33 3.55
N VAL A 128 -0.25 -0.21 4.45
CA VAL A 128 1.17 -0.51 4.17
C VAL A 128 1.35 -1.98 3.78
N GLY A 129 0.69 -2.90 4.46
CA GLY A 129 0.70 -4.33 4.10
C GLY A 129 0.15 -4.59 2.70
N ALA A 130 -0.92 -3.90 2.30
CA ALA A 130 -1.45 -3.98 0.93
C ALA A 130 -0.47 -3.40 -0.09
N MET A 131 0.18 -2.27 0.21
CA MET A 131 1.20 -1.66 -0.66
C MET A 131 2.42 -2.57 -0.83
N ARG A 132 2.93 -3.18 0.25
CA ARG A 132 4.03 -4.15 0.18
C ARG A 132 3.69 -5.35 -0.69
N LYS A 133 2.51 -5.93 -0.50
CA LYS A 133 2.04 -7.05 -1.31
C LYS A 133 1.98 -6.67 -2.80
N ALA A 134 1.48 -5.49 -3.11
CA ALA A 134 1.37 -4.99 -4.46
C ALA A 134 2.75 -4.72 -5.09
N LEU A 135 3.67 -4.10 -4.36
CA LEU A 135 5.06 -3.90 -4.81
C LEU A 135 5.77 -5.23 -5.05
N ALA A 136 5.65 -6.20 -4.15
CA ALA A 136 6.24 -7.51 -4.31
C ALA A 136 5.72 -8.22 -5.57
N ALA A 137 4.42 -8.10 -5.86
CA ALA A 137 3.84 -8.65 -7.08
C ALA A 137 4.39 -7.96 -8.34
N LYS A 138 4.53 -6.63 -8.33
CA LYS A 138 5.14 -5.86 -9.44
C LYS A 138 6.60 -6.22 -9.66
N MET A 139 7.39 -6.33 -8.59
CA MET A 139 8.80 -6.73 -8.67
C MET A 139 8.96 -8.17 -9.19
N SER A 140 8.10 -9.09 -8.73
CA SER A 140 8.09 -10.47 -9.24
C SER A 140 7.71 -10.54 -10.73
N ALA A 141 6.73 -9.74 -11.16
CA ALA A 141 6.37 -9.65 -12.57
C ALA A 141 7.51 -9.06 -13.41
N ALA A 142 8.19 -8.02 -12.88
CA ALA A 142 9.32 -7.38 -13.52
C ALA A 142 10.49 -8.35 -13.71
N GLN A 143 10.83 -9.13 -12.69
CA GLN A 143 11.87 -10.14 -12.78
C GLN A 143 11.53 -11.21 -13.82
N HIS A 144 10.27 -11.71 -13.81
CA HIS A 144 9.83 -12.68 -14.82
C HIS A 144 9.91 -12.11 -16.24
N TYR A 145 9.52 -10.84 -16.42
CA TYR A 145 9.59 -10.15 -17.69
C TYR A 145 11.03 -9.94 -18.17
N GLU A 146 11.95 -9.60 -17.27
CA GLU A 146 13.38 -9.47 -17.54
C GLU A 146 13.97 -10.79 -18.04
N ASP A 147 13.60 -11.90 -17.39
CA ASP A 147 14.13 -13.22 -17.71
C ASP A 147 13.54 -13.82 -19.01
N ASN A 148 12.31 -13.47 -19.37
CA ASN A 148 11.55 -14.13 -20.44
C ASN A 148 11.10 -13.20 -21.58
N GLY A 149 11.21 -11.88 -21.44
CA GLY A 149 10.71 -10.89 -22.38
C GLY A 149 9.18 -10.80 -22.49
N THR A 150 8.44 -11.51 -21.64
CA THR A 150 6.98 -11.60 -21.62
C THR A 150 6.48 -11.96 -20.23
N LEU A 151 5.25 -11.62 -19.89
CA LEU A 151 4.56 -12.11 -18.69
C LEU A 151 3.94 -13.49 -18.86
N ARG A 152 4.04 -14.07 -20.03
CA ARG A 152 3.52 -15.41 -20.31
C ARG A 152 4.14 -16.44 -19.36
N GLY A 153 3.30 -17.24 -18.72
CA GLY A 153 3.74 -18.25 -17.76
C GLY A 153 4.00 -17.73 -16.34
N TRP A 154 4.00 -16.40 -16.13
CA TRP A 154 4.01 -15.85 -14.79
C TRP A 154 2.69 -16.17 -14.07
N LYS A 155 2.80 -16.73 -12.86
CA LYS A 155 1.64 -17.21 -12.09
C LYS A 155 1.15 -16.24 -11.02
N GLY A 156 1.76 -15.06 -10.95
CA GLY A 156 1.33 -14.01 -10.02
C GLY A 156 0.06 -13.30 -10.49
N VAL A 157 -0.39 -12.36 -9.68
CA VAL A 157 -1.53 -11.48 -9.99
C VAL A 157 -1.05 -10.05 -9.86
N LEU A 158 -1.19 -9.27 -10.93
CA LEU A 158 -0.89 -7.83 -10.89
C LEU A 158 -1.89 -7.13 -9.96
N PRO A 159 -1.43 -6.15 -9.18
CA PRO A 159 -2.28 -5.39 -8.28
C PRO A 159 -3.35 -4.63 -9.08
N LYS A 160 -4.53 -4.57 -8.50
CA LYS A 160 -5.70 -3.87 -9.05
C LYS A 160 -6.14 -2.77 -8.11
N LYS A 161 -6.80 -1.78 -8.65
CA LYS A 161 -7.42 -0.69 -7.90
C LYS A 161 -8.36 -1.19 -6.79
N SER A 162 -9.13 -2.27 -7.06
CA SER A 162 -10.02 -2.89 -6.07
C SER A 162 -9.31 -3.38 -4.81
N ASP A 163 -8.02 -3.73 -4.89
CA ASP A 163 -7.23 -4.21 -3.76
C ASP A 163 -7.02 -3.11 -2.70
N PHE A 164 -7.14 -1.85 -3.12
CA PHE A 164 -7.01 -0.67 -2.26
C PHE A 164 -8.36 -0.03 -1.94
N THR A 165 -9.24 0.14 -2.93
CA THR A 165 -10.57 0.77 -2.71
C THR A 165 -11.49 -0.11 -1.87
N GLY A 166 -11.35 -1.43 -1.96
CA GLY A 166 -12.07 -2.42 -1.16
C GLY A 166 -11.35 -2.84 0.12
N LEU A 167 -10.20 -2.21 0.45
CA LEU A 167 -9.43 -2.57 1.63
C LEU A 167 -10.26 -2.32 2.91
N ASP A 168 -10.45 -3.38 3.69
CA ASP A 168 -11.08 -3.28 5.01
C ASP A 168 -10.08 -2.72 6.02
N LEU A 169 -10.23 -1.44 6.33
CA LEU A 169 -9.41 -0.74 7.30
C LEU A 169 -9.98 -0.78 8.72
N ASP A 170 -11.24 -1.23 8.87
CA ASP A 170 -11.99 -1.14 10.12
C ASP A 170 -12.03 -2.45 10.93
N SER A 171 -11.66 -3.59 10.32
CA SER A 171 -11.55 -4.86 11.04
C SER A 171 -10.57 -4.76 12.22
N PRO A 172 -10.84 -5.40 13.34
CA PRO A 172 -9.86 -5.47 14.42
C PRO A 172 -8.57 -6.12 13.92
N PRO A 173 -7.39 -5.74 14.46
CA PRO A 173 -6.14 -6.35 14.09
C PRO A 173 -6.28 -7.87 14.23
N GLN A 174 -6.08 -8.60 13.14
CA GLN A 174 -5.98 -10.05 13.23
C GLN A 174 -4.74 -10.34 14.08
N ALA A 175 -4.95 -10.78 15.31
CA ALA A 175 -3.88 -11.34 16.07
C ALA A 175 -3.26 -12.44 15.21
N ASN A 176 -1.97 -12.33 14.89
CA ASN A 176 -1.19 -13.40 14.31
C ASN A 176 -1.13 -14.52 15.34
N LEU A 177 -2.21 -15.31 15.43
CA LEU A 177 -2.19 -16.54 16.18
C LEU A 177 -1.20 -17.46 15.46
N PRO A 178 -0.17 -17.94 16.16
CA PRO A 178 0.71 -18.94 15.58
C PRO A 178 -0.12 -20.11 15.09
N ALA A 179 0.22 -20.65 13.92
CA ALA A 179 -0.49 -21.75 13.29
C ALA A 179 -0.69 -22.88 14.30
N GLY A 180 -1.93 -23.12 14.74
CA GLY A 180 -2.28 -24.17 15.70
C GLY A 180 -3.19 -23.75 16.86
N VAL A 181 -3.42 -22.48 17.11
CA VAL A 181 -4.33 -22.03 18.17
C VAL A 181 -5.72 -21.79 17.59
N ARG A 182 -6.66 -22.68 17.89
CA ARG A 182 -8.08 -22.52 17.55
C ARG A 182 -8.66 -21.42 18.46
N SER A 183 -9.42 -20.49 17.86
CA SER A 183 -10.14 -19.46 18.58
C SER A 183 -11.02 -20.07 19.69
N VAL A 184 -10.80 -19.65 20.94
CA VAL A 184 -11.72 -19.95 22.04
C VAL A 184 -12.90 -18.99 21.87
N GLN A 185 -14.07 -19.51 21.52
CA GLN A 185 -15.33 -18.77 21.61
C GLN A 185 -15.62 -18.53 23.10
N VAL A 186 -15.58 -17.26 23.51
CA VAL A 186 -16.13 -16.85 24.79
C VAL A 186 -17.65 -16.86 24.64
N VAL A 187 -18.30 -17.87 25.19
CA VAL A 187 -19.75 -17.88 25.37
C VAL A 187 -20.02 -17.00 26.59
N ALA A 188 -20.69 -15.89 26.35
CA ALA A 188 -21.22 -15.05 27.44
C ALA A 188 -22.48 -15.76 28.00
N ASP A 189 -22.46 -16.03 29.29
CA ASP A 189 -23.65 -16.39 30.12
C ASP A 189 -24.49 -15.16 30.42
#